data_c3faac892c88967f70c556ad4e302123
#
_entry.id   c3faac892c88967f70c556ad4e302123
#
_cell.length_a   1.000
_cell.length_b   1.000
_cell.length_c   1.000
_cell.angle_alpha   90.00
_cell.angle_beta   90.00
_cell.angle_gamma   90.00
#
_symmetry.space_group_name_H-M   'P 1'
#
loop_
_entity.id
_entity.type
_entity.pdbx_description
1 polymer ?
#
loop_
_entity_poly.entity_id
_entity_poly.type
_entity_poly.pdbx_seq_one_letter_code
_entity_poly.pdbx_strand_id
1 'polypeptide(L)'
;MKKLGLLLLTITPLLSLCGCSYQNPVLATLPDYKTKVFYTFGVFQDFTDYAKYTYESVTAQDLEESKYFAETTADDVEEILLHIDNFEIWVETIGEELKDNYDFDKSIVSEGDFFYLKTKDGEPIGQGTYDKFDNYSVYYFDVDTQTLYYFHNNI
;
A
#
# COMPACT_ATOMS: atom_id res chain seq x y z
N MET A 1 6.39 56.71 43.72
CA MET A 1 6.81 55.33 43.63
C MET A 1 6.04 54.67 42.49
N LYS A 2 6.65 54.56 41.31
CA LYS A 2 6.00 53.95 40.11
C LYS A 2 6.42 52.48 40.05
N LYS A 3 5.43 51.57 40.11
CA LYS A 3 5.64 50.13 39.96
C LYS A 3 5.69 49.81 38.45
N LEU A 4 6.86 49.40 37.99
CA LEU A 4 7.12 48.93 36.64
C LEU A 4 6.69 47.47 36.56
N GLY A 5 5.58 47.20 35.87
CA GLY A 5 5.10 45.84 35.62
C GLY A 5 5.89 45.23 34.47
N LEU A 6 6.65 44.19 34.77
CA LEU A 6 7.38 43.38 33.77
C LEU A 6 6.42 42.44 33.07
N LEU A 7 6.09 42.74 31.81
CA LEU A 7 5.27 41.88 30.95
C LEU A 7 6.19 40.79 30.37
N LEU A 8 6.09 39.59 30.93
CA LEU A 8 6.78 38.39 30.41
C LEU A 8 6.04 37.89 29.19
N LEU A 9 6.53 38.18 28.00
CA LEU A 9 6.02 37.62 26.76
C LEU A 9 6.59 36.21 26.61
N THR A 10 5.82 35.19 26.94
CA THR A 10 6.13 33.77 26.65
C THR A 10 5.90 33.52 25.18
N ILE A 11 6.94 33.52 24.39
CA ILE A 11 6.93 33.03 23.02
C ILE A 11 6.94 31.50 23.09
N THR A 12 5.79 30.88 22.91
CA THR A 12 5.68 29.43 22.73
C THR A 12 6.09 29.11 21.28
N PRO A 13 7.21 28.43 21.04
CA PRO A 13 7.51 27.97 19.68
C PRO A 13 6.48 26.90 19.31
N LEU A 14 5.61 27.21 18.34
CA LEU A 14 4.86 26.19 17.62
C LEU A 14 5.88 25.34 16.85
N LEU A 15 6.30 24.24 17.45
CA LEU A 15 6.93 23.13 16.73
C LEU A 15 5.83 22.51 15.87
N SER A 16 5.69 23.04 14.64
CA SER A 16 5.03 22.30 13.57
C SER A 16 5.89 21.07 13.30
N LEU A 17 5.49 19.95 13.90
CA LEU A 17 5.95 18.62 13.50
C LEU A 17 5.42 18.42 12.06
N CYS A 18 6.18 18.89 11.06
CA CYS A 18 6.10 18.36 9.72
C CYS A 18 6.56 16.89 9.80
N GLY A 19 5.66 16.01 10.21
CA GLY A 19 5.79 14.61 9.93
C GLY A 19 5.81 14.49 8.42
N CYS A 20 6.98 14.18 7.84
CA CYS A 20 7.03 13.67 6.48
C CYS A 20 6.28 12.34 6.49
N SER A 21 4.96 12.38 6.30
CA SER A 21 4.22 11.19 5.92
C SER A 21 4.75 10.81 4.55
N TYR A 22 5.48 9.71 4.48
CA TYR A 22 5.86 9.13 3.20
C TYR A 22 4.57 8.78 2.46
N GLN A 23 4.17 9.67 1.56
CA GLN A 23 2.94 9.49 0.81
C GLN A 23 3.23 8.43 -0.25
N ASN A 24 2.49 7.32 -0.22
CA ASN A 24 2.60 6.27 -1.22
C ASN A 24 2.31 6.89 -2.61
N PRO A 25 3.27 6.87 -3.55
CA PRO A 25 3.13 7.58 -4.81
C PRO A 25 2.02 7.02 -5.71
N VAL A 26 1.63 5.76 -5.53
CA VAL A 26 0.50 5.15 -6.26
C VAL A 26 -0.81 5.73 -5.74
N LEU A 27 -1.00 5.76 -4.43
CA LEU A 27 -2.21 6.34 -3.82
C LEU A 27 -2.36 7.84 -4.12
N ALA A 28 -1.25 8.55 -4.26
CA ALA A 28 -1.25 9.99 -4.57
C ALA A 28 -1.79 10.32 -5.98
N THR A 29 -1.98 9.33 -6.85
CA THR A 29 -2.56 9.51 -8.19
C THR A 29 -4.06 9.23 -8.22
N LEU A 30 -4.63 8.76 -7.13
CA LEU A 30 -6.05 8.48 -7.00
C LEU A 30 -6.74 9.56 -6.13
N PRO A 31 -8.07 9.70 -6.20
CA PRO A 31 -8.82 10.52 -5.27
C PRO A 31 -8.60 10.12 -3.81
N ASP A 32 -9.05 10.95 -2.87
CA ASP A 32 -8.98 10.61 -1.44
C ASP A 32 -9.85 9.39 -1.12
N TYR A 33 -9.29 8.42 -0.39
CA TYR A 33 -10.03 7.26 0.07
C TYR A 33 -10.92 7.59 1.28
N LYS A 34 -12.07 6.91 1.41
CA LYS A 34 -12.98 7.03 2.56
C LYS A 34 -12.44 6.35 3.79
N THR A 35 -11.99 5.12 3.63
CA THR A 35 -11.49 4.29 4.73
C THR A 35 -10.18 3.63 4.36
N LYS A 36 -9.36 3.38 5.37
CA LYS A 36 -8.12 2.63 5.25
C LYS A 36 -8.01 1.62 6.37
N VAL A 37 -7.69 0.39 6.00
CA VAL A 37 -7.18 -0.64 6.90
C VAL A 37 -5.76 -0.96 6.47
N PHE A 38 -4.82 -1.10 7.40
CA PHE A 38 -3.42 -1.39 7.09
C PHE A 38 -2.83 -2.26 8.19
N TYR A 39 -2.26 -3.36 7.79
CA TYR A 39 -1.55 -4.30 8.65
C TYR A 39 -0.13 -4.47 8.11
N THR A 40 0.84 -4.46 9.00
CA THR A 40 2.24 -4.73 8.69
C THR A 40 2.76 -5.76 9.66
N PHE A 41 3.52 -6.70 9.16
CA PHE A 41 4.20 -7.69 9.97
C PHE A 41 5.63 -7.86 9.50
N GLY A 42 6.55 -7.99 10.44
CA GLY A 42 7.95 -8.22 10.14
C GLY A 42 8.89 -7.44 11.06
N VAL A 43 10.18 -7.63 10.85
CA VAL A 43 11.23 -6.98 11.63
C VAL A 43 12.30 -6.41 10.70
N PHE A 44 12.70 -5.16 10.93
CA PHE A 44 13.76 -4.47 10.19
C PHE A 44 13.51 -4.35 8.68
N GLN A 45 14.15 -5.21 7.89
CA GLN A 45 14.10 -5.17 6.42
C GLN A 45 13.12 -6.17 5.82
N ASP A 46 12.75 -7.20 6.60
CA ASP A 46 11.87 -8.27 6.15
C ASP A 46 10.46 -7.99 6.69
N PHE A 47 9.55 -7.58 5.83
CA PHE A 47 8.18 -7.24 6.23
C PHE A 47 7.16 -7.53 5.12
N THR A 48 5.96 -7.80 5.57
CA THR A 48 4.81 -8.11 4.74
C THR A 48 3.68 -7.17 5.12
N ASP A 49 3.13 -6.45 4.15
CA ASP A 49 2.07 -5.48 4.35
C ASP A 49 0.81 -5.88 3.59
N TYR A 50 -0.33 -5.74 4.26
CA TYR A 50 -1.66 -5.82 3.66
C TYR A 50 -2.43 -4.54 3.94
N ALA A 51 -3.06 -3.97 2.92
CA ALA A 51 -3.96 -2.85 3.13
C ALA A 51 -5.18 -2.91 2.21
N LYS A 52 -6.24 -2.26 2.69
CA LYS A 52 -7.50 -2.09 1.99
C LYS A 52 -7.93 -0.63 2.08
N TYR A 53 -8.17 -0.01 0.93
CA TYR A 53 -8.62 1.38 0.79
C TYR A 53 -9.95 1.39 0.07
N THR A 54 -10.99 1.91 0.69
CA THR A 54 -12.30 2.06 0.02
C THR A 54 -12.48 3.49 -0.45
N TYR A 55 -13.03 3.63 -1.64
CA TYR A 55 -13.28 4.91 -2.29
C TYR A 55 -14.78 5.19 -2.39
N GLU A 56 -15.13 6.43 -2.65
CA GLU A 56 -16.52 6.79 -2.95
C GLU A 56 -16.83 6.56 -4.43
N SER A 57 -15.90 7.00 -5.27
CA SER A 57 -16.04 6.93 -6.70
C SER A 57 -14.65 7.13 -7.32
N VAL A 58 -14.08 6.08 -7.88
CA VAL A 58 -12.92 6.11 -8.76
C VAL A 58 -13.39 5.61 -10.12
N THR A 59 -13.20 6.40 -11.16
CA THR A 59 -13.61 6.02 -12.50
C THR A 59 -12.50 5.25 -13.22
N ALA A 60 -12.83 4.49 -14.24
CA ALA A 60 -11.83 3.87 -15.12
C ALA A 60 -10.87 4.94 -15.70
N GLN A 61 -11.38 6.13 -16.01
CA GLN A 61 -10.55 7.23 -16.48
C GLN A 61 -9.52 7.69 -15.43
N ASP A 62 -9.89 7.77 -14.15
CA ASP A 62 -8.93 8.11 -13.07
C ASP A 62 -7.80 7.10 -12.98
N LEU A 63 -8.12 5.81 -13.19
CA LEU A 63 -7.14 4.72 -13.17
C LEU A 63 -6.25 4.73 -14.42
N GLU A 64 -6.83 4.94 -15.61
CA GLU A 64 -6.10 5.04 -16.88
C GLU A 64 -5.17 6.27 -16.92
N GLU A 65 -5.60 7.41 -16.37
CA GLU A 65 -4.78 8.62 -16.26
C GLU A 65 -3.65 8.47 -15.23
N SER A 66 -3.79 7.53 -14.29
CA SER A 66 -2.72 7.13 -13.38
C SER A 66 -1.64 6.39 -14.18
N LYS A 67 -0.40 6.86 -14.12
CA LYS A 67 0.74 6.20 -14.79
C LYS A 67 1.08 4.81 -14.20
N TYR A 68 0.35 4.37 -13.21
CA TYR A 68 0.63 3.10 -12.52
C TYR A 68 -0.32 1.99 -12.96
N PHE A 69 -1.62 2.25 -13.02
CA PHE A 69 -2.61 1.20 -13.25
C PHE A 69 -2.74 0.83 -14.72
N ALA A 70 -2.95 -0.45 -14.95
CA ALA A 70 -3.38 -1.01 -16.23
C ALA A 70 -4.68 -1.79 -16.02
N GLU A 71 -5.55 -1.83 -17.03
CA GLU A 71 -6.72 -2.69 -17.04
C GLU A 71 -6.28 -4.16 -17.06
N THR A 72 -6.90 -4.96 -16.21
CA THR A 72 -6.59 -6.39 -16.04
C THR A 72 -7.12 -7.18 -17.23
N THR A 73 -6.25 -7.94 -17.88
CA THR A 73 -6.58 -8.91 -18.92
C THR A 73 -6.57 -10.35 -18.37
N ALA A 74 -7.03 -11.33 -19.15
CA ALA A 74 -6.99 -12.74 -18.74
C ALA A 74 -5.57 -13.22 -18.39
N ASP A 75 -4.56 -12.76 -19.14
CA ASP A 75 -3.15 -13.12 -18.88
C ASP A 75 -2.65 -12.49 -17.56
N ASP A 76 -3.10 -11.29 -17.23
CA ASP A 76 -2.73 -10.58 -15.99
C ASP A 76 -3.34 -11.24 -14.75
N VAL A 77 -4.55 -11.80 -14.85
CA VAL A 77 -5.21 -12.51 -13.74
C VAL A 77 -4.31 -13.61 -13.19
N GLU A 78 -3.67 -14.40 -14.07
CA GLU A 78 -2.78 -15.48 -13.63
C GLU A 78 -1.56 -14.92 -12.87
N GLU A 79 -0.94 -13.86 -13.38
CA GLU A 79 0.23 -13.25 -12.73
C GLU A 79 -0.10 -12.56 -11.41
N ILE A 80 -1.25 -11.90 -11.32
CA ILE A 80 -1.76 -11.30 -10.07
C ILE A 80 -1.97 -12.39 -9.02
N LEU A 81 -2.72 -13.45 -9.38
CA LEU A 81 -3.01 -14.55 -8.47
C LEU A 81 -1.75 -15.26 -8.00
N LEU A 82 -0.75 -15.41 -8.85
CA LEU A 82 0.53 -16.02 -8.49
C LEU A 82 1.27 -15.24 -7.39
N HIS A 83 1.25 -13.90 -7.45
CA HIS A 83 1.84 -13.06 -6.40
C HIS A 83 1.00 -13.07 -5.12
N ILE A 84 -0.33 -13.10 -5.24
CA ILE A 84 -1.22 -13.21 -4.08
C ILE A 84 -1.08 -14.57 -3.40
N ASP A 85 -0.96 -15.67 -4.16
CA ASP A 85 -0.69 -17.01 -3.61
C ASP A 85 0.62 -17.04 -2.81
N ASN A 86 1.67 -16.40 -3.35
CA ASN A 86 2.92 -16.25 -2.61
C ASN A 86 2.74 -15.41 -1.34
N PHE A 87 1.99 -14.31 -1.41
CA PHE A 87 1.67 -13.48 -0.25
C PHE A 87 0.95 -14.29 0.84
N GLU A 88 -0.01 -15.12 0.48
CA GLU A 88 -0.76 -15.95 1.42
C GLU A 88 0.11 -16.99 2.13
N ILE A 89 1.16 -17.52 1.49
CA ILE A 89 2.14 -18.38 2.14
C ILE A 89 2.80 -17.63 3.32
N TRP A 90 3.10 -16.35 3.14
CA TRP A 90 3.65 -15.51 4.19
C TRP A 90 2.61 -15.22 5.28
N VAL A 91 1.36 -14.87 4.92
CA VAL A 91 0.26 -14.69 5.90
C VAL A 91 0.13 -15.91 6.81
N GLU A 92 0.19 -17.11 6.25
CA GLU A 92 0.09 -18.36 7.03
C GLU A 92 1.32 -18.62 7.91
N THR A 93 2.48 -18.08 7.53
CA THR A 93 3.77 -18.38 8.17
C THR A 93 4.13 -17.37 9.27
N ILE A 94 3.79 -16.08 9.11
CA ILE A 94 4.38 -14.99 9.88
C ILE A 94 3.61 -14.65 11.15
N GLY A 95 2.34 -15.02 11.31
CA GLY A 95 1.68 -14.79 12.57
C GLY A 95 0.18 -14.56 12.55
N GLU A 96 -0.39 -14.77 13.72
CA GLU A 96 -1.84 -14.74 13.95
C GLU A 96 -2.45 -13.37 13.62
N GLU A 97 -1.76 -12.25 13.88
CA GLU A 97 -2.35 -10.91 13.72
C GLU A 97 -2.65 -10.57 12.25
N LEU A 98 -1.74 -10.88 11.32
CA LEU A 98 -2.01 -10.66 9.90
C LEU A 98 -3.05 -11.64 9.39
N LYS A 99 -2.96 -12.89 9.80
CA LYS A 99 -3.91 -13.96 9.43
C LYS A 99 -5.34 -13.64 9.86
N ASP A 100 -5.53 -13.14 11.08
CA ASP A 100 -6.85 -12.79 11.61
C ASP A 100 -7.49 -11.58 10.91
N ASN A 101 -6.67 -10.78 10.22
CA ASN A 101 -7.08 -9.54 9.56
C ASN A 101 -7.00 -9.59 8.03
N TYR A 102 -6.51 -10.68 7.47
CA TYR A 102 -6.48 -10.90 6.03
C TYR A 102 -7.83 -11.43 5.57
N ASP A 103 -8.55 -10.62 4.80
CA ASP A 103 -9.92 -10.89 4.35
C ASP A 103 -10.10 -10.82 2.83
N PHE A 104 -9.01 -10.95 2.08
CA PHE A 104 -9.06 -10.90 0.63
C PHE A 104 -9.60 -12.22 0.04
N ASP A 105 -10.57 -12.11 -0.85
CA ASP A 105 -11.11 -13.23 -1.61
C ASP A 105 -10.55 -13.20 -3.04
N LYS A 106 -9.68 -14.14 -3.37
CA LYS A 106 -9.07 -14.23 -4.71
C LYS A 106 -10.07 -14.39 -5.86
N SER A 107 -11.29 -14.84 -5.56
CA SER A 107 -12.32 -15.02 -6.58
C SER A 107 -12.82 -13.71 -7.20
N ILE A 108 -12.49 -12.55 -6.57
CA ILE A 108 -12.83 -11.24 -7.12
C ILE A 108 -11.87 -10.80 -8.24
N VAL A 109 -10.68 -11.41 -8.35
CA VAL A 109 -9.72 -11.01 -9.38
C VAL A 109 -10.25 -11.37 -10.76
N SER A 110 -10.54 -10.35 -11.56
CA SER A 110 -11.22 -10.50 -12.84
C SER A 110 -10.72 -9.53 -13.90
N GLU A 111 -11.02 -9.86 -15.16
CA GLU A 111 -10.83 -8.96 -16.29
C GLU A 111 -11.70 -7.71 -16.15
N GLY A 112 -11.17 -6.55 -16.55
CA GLY A 112 -11.85 -5.26 -16.47
C GLY A 112 -11.65 -4.51 -15.18
N ASP A 113 -11.04 -5.14 -14.15
CA ASP A 113 -10.50 -4.44 -13.00
C ASP A 113 -9.15 -3.79 -13.34
N PHE A 114 -8.51 -3.15 -12.38
CA PHE A 114 -7.23 -2.50 -12.61
C PHE A 114 -6.17 -2.96 -11.64
N PHE A 115 -4.93 -3.06 -12.12
CA PHE A 115 -3.82 -3.49 -11.27
C PHE A 115 -2.55 -2.70 -11.54
N TYR A 116 -1.64 -2.76 -10.58
CA TYR A 116 -0.26 -2.37 -10.73
C TYR A 116 0.62 -3.35 -9.96
N LEU A 117 1.46 -4.07 -10.69
CA LEU A 117 2.48 -4.94 -10.13
C LEU A 117 3.84 -4.27 -10.23
N LYS A 118 4.56 -4.22 -9.12
CA LYS A 118 5.94 -3.79 -9.03
C LYS A 118 6.77 -4.88 -8.40
N THR A 119 7.84 -5.30 -9.06
CA THR A 119 8.80 -6.25 -8.52
C THR A 119 10.21 -5.68 -8.56
N LYS A 120 11.13 -6.28 -7.80
CA LYS A 120 12.57 -6.07 -7.94
C LYS A 120 13.27 -7.24 -8.63
N ASP A 121 12.52 -8.11 -9.27
CA ASP A 121 13.07 -9.26 -9.98
C ASP A 121 14.25 -8.87 -10.88
N GLY A 122 15.36 -9.61 -10.75
CA GLY A 122 16.59 -9.33 -11.47
C GLY A 122 17.42 -8.13 -10.99
N GLU A 123 16.91 -7.29 -10.06
CA GLU A 123 17.72 -6.21 -9.47
C GLU A 123 18.83 -6.78 -8.57
N PRO A 124 20.02 -6.13 -8.53
CA PRO A 124 21.12 -6.59 -7.69
C PRO A 124 20.80 -6.55 -6.20
N ILE A 125 21.19 -7.62 -5.48
CA ILE A 125 21.20 -7.68 -4.03
C ILE A 125 22.47 -8.39 -3.54
N GLY A 126 23.34 -7.68 -2.82
CA GLY A 126 24.60 -8.26 -2.31
C GLY A 126 25.44 -8.91 -3.43
N GLN A 127 25.55 -10.23 -3.42
CA GLN A 127 26.26 -11.03 -4.45
C GLN A 127 25.33 -11.71 -5.45
N GLY A 128 24.02 -11.45 -5.38
CA GLY A 128 23.00 -12.07 -6.22
C GLY A 128 22.03 -11.05 -6.83
N THR A 129 20.87 -11.53 -7.19
CA THR A 129 19.73 -10.75 -7.66
C THR A 129 18.48 -11.16 -6.91
N TYR A 130 17.52 -10.24 -6.82
CA TYR A 130 16.18 -10.57 -6.32
C TYR A 130 15.49 -11.57 -7.24
N ASP A 131 14.81 -12.55 -6.64
CA ASP A 131 13.77 -13.33 -7.32
C ASP A 131 12.46 -12.51 -7.34
N LYS A 132 11.55 -12.86 -8.25
CA LYS A 132 10.28 -12.14 -8.42
C LYS A 132 9.41 -12.10 -7.17
N PHE A 133 9.61 -13.01 -6.22
CA PHE A 133 8.87 -13.09 -4.97
C PHE A 133 9.58 -12.53 -3.74
N ASP A 134 10.84 -12.12 -3.87
CA ASP A 134 11.60 -11.58 -2.75
C ASP A 134 11.14 -10.16 -2.37
N ASN A 135 10.83 -9.34 -3.38
CA ASN A 135 10.39 -7.97 -3.15
C ASN A 135 9.41 -7.52 -4.23
N TYR A 136 8.15 -7.43 -3.87
CA TYR A 136 7.10 -7.00 -4.79
C TYR A 136 5.99 -6.23 -4.09
N SER A 137 5.19 -5.53 -4.88
CA SER A 137 3.93 -4.91 -4.46
C SER A 137 2.87 -5.15 -5.53
N VAL A 138 1.71 -5.63 -5.10
CA VAL A 138 0.51 -5.71 -5.91
C VAL A 138 -0.47 -4.66 -5.41
N TYR A 139 -0.96 -3.83 -6.31
CA TYR A 139 -2.11 -2.95 -6.12
C TYR A 139 -3.20 -3.47 -7.04
N TYR A 140 -4.29 -3.93 -6.47
CA TYR A 140 -5.44 -4.46 -7.20
C TYR A 140 -6.68 -3.64 -6.87
N PHE A 141 -7.27 -3.00 -7.87
CA PHE A 141 -8.45 -2.19 -7.73
C PHE A 141 -9.67 -2.93 -8.28
N ASP A 142 -10.54 -3.35 -7.38
CA ASP A 142 -11.85 -3.92 -7.69
C ASP A 142 -12.82 -2.79 -8.00
N VAL A 143 -13.23 -2.70 -9.26
CA VAL A 143 -14.10 -1.63 -9.78
C VAL A 143 -15.51 -1.75 -9.20
N ASP A 144 -16.00 -2.96 -8.97
CA ASP A 144 -17.35 -3.22 -8.50
C ASP A 144 -17.55 -2.75 -7.05
N THR A 145 -16.57 -3.02 -6.18
CA THR A 145 -16.63 -2.64 -4.75
C THR A 145 -15.94 -1.31 -4.45
N GLN A 146 -15.31 -0.69 -5.46
CA GLN A 146 -14.52 0.55 -5.29
C GLN A 146 -13.45 0.41 -4.21
N THR A 147 -12.74 -0.73 -4.24
CA THR A 147 -11.76 -1.08 -3.22
C THR A 147 -10.40 -1.37 -3.84
N LEU A 148 -9.38 -0.66 -3.37
CA LEU A 148 -7.99 -0.94 -3.68
C LEU A 148 -7.41 -1.86 -2.60
N TYR A 149 -6.94 -3.01 -3.01
CA TYR A 149 -6.16 -3.93 -2.20
C TYR A 149 -4.67 -3.73 -2.47
N TYR A 150 -3.89 -3.77 -1.42
CA TYR A 150 -2.44 -3.63 -1.48
C TYR A 150 -1.78 -4.79 -0.75
N PHE A 151 -0.89 -5.46 -1.46
CA PHE A 151 -0.06 -6.55 -0.95
C PHE A 151 1.39 -6.19 -1.18
N HIS A 152 2.20 -6.31 -0.16
CA HIS A 152 3.64 -6.08 -0.29
C HIS A 152 4.41 -7.12 0.48
N ASN A 153 5.44 -7.65 -0.15
CA ASN A 153 6.38 -8.54 0.46
C ASN A 153 7.81 -8.02 0.22
N ASN A 154 8.63 -8.04 1.26
CA ASN A 154 10.03 -7.66 1.21
C ASN A 154 10.82 -8.58 2.14
N ILE A 155 11.58 -9.50 1.55
CA ILE A 155 12.41 -10.50 2.22
C ILE A 155 13.87 -10.30 1.89
#